data_f2769499319dc448581defac9a88ee6d
#
_entry.id   f2769499319dc448581defac9a88ee6d
#
_cell.length_a   1.000
_cell.length_b   1.000
_cell.length_c   1.000
_cell.angle_alpha   90.00
_cell.angle_beta   90.00
_cell.angle_gamma   90.00
#
_symmetry.space_group_name_H-M   'P 1'
#
loop_
_entity.id
_entity.type
_entity.pdbx_description
1 polymer ?
#
loop_
_entity_poly.entity_id
_entity_poly.type
_entity_poly.pdbx_seq_one_letter_code
_entity_poly.pdbx_strand_id
1 'polypeptide(L)'
;MAKLMWNQLKVSGEQKHYDIHLPKPLTVVTGSSSTGKSYLVTLLEREINAIHSSYSDEPPTEDGYVPYTDILLVKNHGDYQDYREKIFKAANKLIIVDNADLIFPVIGVDAEFIRNSDNQFLIFSRMGISYGASPNAIGALQERDNKIQLYFIWGTKP
;
A
#
# COMPACT_ATOMS: atom_id res chain seq x y z
N MET A 1 -10.02 14.39 1.65
CA MET A 1 -8.98 14.29 2.68
C MET A 1 -8.59 12.83 2.84
N ALA A 2 -7.29 12.53 2.82
CA ALA A 2 -6.83 11.16 3.04
C ALA A 2 -7.36 10.64 4.38
N LYS A 3 -7.80 9.39 4.40
CA LYS A 3 -8.51 8.80 5.53
C LYS A 3 -7.76 7.59 6.07
N LEU A 4 -7.86 7.38 7.38
CA LEU A 4 -7.45 6.12 7.99
C LEU A 4 -8.69 5.24 8.14
N MET A 5 -8.85 4.26 7.26
CA MET A 5 -9.97 3.32 7.27
C MET A 5 -9.58 1.97 7.85
N TRP A 6 -8.36 1.55 7.61
CA TRP A 6 -7.85 0.28 8.10
C TRP A 6 -6.50 0.50 8.76
N ASN A 7 -6.21 -0.26 9.81
CA ASN A 7 -4.96 -0.15 10.53
C ASN A 7 -4.01 -1.33 10.30
N GLN A 8 -4.44 -2.35 9.55
CA GLN A 8 -3.62 -3.52 9.27
C GLN A 8 -3.83 -4.02 7.84
N LEU A 9 -2.74 -4.48 7.23
CA LEU A 9 -2.73 -5.22 5.98
C LEU A 9 -2.04 -6.55 6.21
N LYS A 10 -2.70 -7.65 5.85
CA LYS A 10 -2.15 -8.99 6.04
C LYS A 10 -2.20 -9.76 4.74
N VAL A 11 -1.07 -10.36 4.36
CA VAL A 11 -1.00 -11.28 3.24
C VAL A 11 0.08 -12.31 3.51
N SER A 12 -0.16 -13.55 3.09
CA SER A 12 0.75 -14.66 3.38
C SER A 12 1.15 -15.39 2.10
N GLY A 13 2.44 -15.69 1.99
CA GLY A 13 2.98 -16.64 1.03
C GLY A 13 3.24 -17.99 1.70
N GLU A 14 3.98 -18.86 1.01
CA GLU A 14 4.27 -20.20 1.55
C GLU A 14 5.13 -20.17 2.79
N GLN A 15 6.12 -19.28 2.84
CA GLN A 15 7.10 -19.21 3.92
C GLN A 15 7.15 -17.86 4.60
N LYS A 16 6.58 -16.82 4.00
CA LYS A 16 6.65 -15.47 4.53
C LYS A 16 5.26 -14.92 4.76
N HIS A 17 5.09 -14.27 5.88
CA HIS A 17 3.81 -13.69 6.29
C HIS A 17 3.99 -12.20 6.53
N TYR A 18 3.23 -11.40 5.80
CA TYR A 18 3.23 -9.95 5.96
C TYR A 18 2.08 -9.54 6.86
N ASP A 19 2.40 -8.78 7.91
CA ASP A 19 1.42 -8.19 8.81
C ASP A 19 1.86 -6.74 9.03
N ILE A 20 1.27 -5.84 8.25
CA ILE A 20 1.74 -4.47 8.14
C ILE A 20 0.77 -3.54 8.85
N HIS A 21 1.27 -2.84 9.85
CA HIS A 21 0.51 -1.82 10.56
C HIS A 21 0.45 -0.52 9.75
N LEU A 22 -0.74 0.05 9.65
CA LEU A 22 -1.00 1.29 8.91
C LEU A 22 -1.50 2.36 9.88
N PRO A 23 -0.58 3.10 10.54
CA PRO A 23 -0.98 4.00 11.63
C PRO A 23 -1.57 5.32 11.16
N LYS A 24 -1.40 5.66 9.90
CA LYS A 24 -1.77 6.97 9.35
C LYS A 24 -2.45 6.81 7.99
N PRO A 25 -3.18 7.83 7.51
CA PRO A 25 -3.78 7.78 6.16
C PRO A 25 -2.77 7.60 5.03
N LEU A 26 -1.53 8.04 5.22
CA LEU A 26 -0.44 7.81 4.28
C LEU A 26 0.71 7.13 5.00
N THR A 27 1.10 5.95 4.53
CA THR A 27 2.27 5.24 5.01
C THR A 27 3.25 5.10 3.85
N VAL A 28 4.48 5.56 4.07
CA VAL A 28 5.56 5.45 3.08
C VAL A 28 6.53 4.36 3.53
N VAL A 29 6.73 3.37 2.67
CA VAL A 29 7.70 2.29 2.93
C VAL A 29 8.94 2.58 2.12
N THR A 30 10.05 2.78 2.82
CA THR A 30 11.35 3.05 2.20
C THR A 30 12.27 1.83 2.34
N GLY A 31 13.38 1.85 1.64
CA GLY A 31 14.38 0.80 1.70
C GLY A 31 14.76 0.27 0.34
N SER A 32 15.79 -0.58 0.31
CA SER A 32 16.31 -1.17 -0.92
C SER A 32 15.37 -2.26 -1.45
N SER A 33 15.59 -2.64 -2.70
CA SER A 33 14.82 -3.70 -3.35
C SER A 33 14.96 -5.07 -2.68
N SER A 34 15.99 -5.26 -1.86
CA SER A 34 16.24 -6.53 -1.18
C SER A 34 15.39 -6.74 0.08
N THR A 35 14.49 -5.82 0.42
CA THR A 35 13.73 -5.87 1.67
C THR A 35 12.41 -6.62 1.59
N GLY A 36 12.10 -7.24 0.44
CA GLY A 36 10.87 -8.02 0.28
C GLY A 36 9.68 -7.25 -0.27
N LYS A 37 9.87 -6.02 -0.74
CA LYS A 37 8.78 -5.21 -1.31
C LYS A 37 8.16 -5.86 -2.55
N SER A 38 9.00 -6.35 -3.46
CA SER A 38 8.52 -6.98 -4.69
C SER A 38 7.72 -8.24 -4.42
N TYR A 39 8.13 -9.03 -3.43
CA TYR A 39 7.41 -10.23 -3.07
C TYR A 39 6.03 -9.91 -2.48
N LEU A 40 5.96 -8.86 -1.64
CA LEU A 40 4.67 -8.38 -1.11
C LEU A 40 3.71 -7.99 -2.24
N VAL A 41 4.20 -7.23 -3.21
CA VAL A 41 3.38 -6.80 -4.35
C VAL A 41 2.89 -8.01 -5.16
N THR A 42 3.75 -9.00 -5.37
CA THR A 42 3.39 -10.23 -6.08
C THR A 42 2.30 -11.01 -5.34
N LEU A 43 2.42 -11.13 -4.02
CA LEU A 43 1.41 -11.82 -3.21
C LEU A 43 0.08 -11.08 -3.24
N LEU A 44 0.09 -9.77 -3.14
CA LEU A 44 -1.13 -8.96 -3.19
C LEU A 44 -1.82 -9.08 -4.55
N GLU A 45 -1.06 -9.04 -5.63
CA GLU A 45 -1.61 -9.23 -6.98
C GLU A 45 -2.28 -10.58 -7.11
N ARG A 46 -1.64 -11.63 -6.61
CA ARG A 46 -2.19 -12.98 -6.65
C ARG A 46 -3.54 -13.06 -5.91
N GLU A 47 -3.63 -12.50 -4.71
CA GLU A 47 -4.85 -12.55 -3.92
C GLU A 47 -5.97 -11.71 -4.54
N ILE A 48 -5.65 -10.53 -5.06
CA ILE A 48 -6.61 -9.66 -5.73
C ILE A 48 -7.15 -10.36 -6.99
N ASN A 49 -6.29 -10.96 -7.80
CA ASN A 49 -6.69 -11.65 -9.02
C ASN A 49 -7.53 -12.89 -8.73
N ALA A 50 -7.25 -13.61 -7.65
CA ALA A 50 -8.04 -14.78 -7.26
C ALA A 50 -9.49 -14.40 -6.95
N ILE A 51 -9.69 -13.27 -6.30
CA ILE A 51 -11.05 -12.77 -6.00
C ILE A 51 -11.77 -12.36 -7.30
N HIS A 52 -11.07 -11.64 -8.18
CA HIS A 52 -11.66 -11.18 -9.45
C HIS A 52 -11.95 -12.30 -10.43
N SER A 53 -11.33 -13.47 -10.28
CA SER A 53 -11.58 -14.61 -11.17
C SER A 53 -12.90 -15.34 -10.93
N SER A 54 -13.68 -14.93 -9.95
CA SER A 54 -15.01 -15.46 -9.62
C SER A 54 -15.03 -16.86 -9.03
N TYR A 55 -13.89 -17.47 -8.77
CA TYR A 55 -13.81 -18.83 -8.25
C TYR A 55 -13.47 -18.89 -6.76
N SER A 56 -13.16 -17.76 -6.15
CA SER A 56 -12.81 -17.69 -4.74
C SER A 56 -13.59 -16.57 -4.08
N ASP A 57 -14.26 -16.90 -2.98
CA ASP A 57 -14.81 -15.85 -2.13
C ASP A 57 -13.68 -15.19 -1.34
N GLU A 58 -13.83 -13.91 -1.07
CA GLU A 58 -12.89 -13.24 -0.20
C GLU A 58 -13.01 -13.82 1.20
N PRO A 59 -11.86 -14.18 1.86
CA PRO A 59 -11.92 -14.66 3.24
C PRO A 59 -12.51 -13.61 4.17
N PRO A 60 -13.19 -14.02 5.25
CA PRO A 60 -13.67 -13.06 6.24
C PRO A 60 -12.54 -12.18 6.75
N THR A 61 -12.81 -10.88 6.84
CA THR A 61 -11.81 -9.89 7.26
C THR A 61 -12.00 -9.58 8.74
N GLU A 62 -10.91 -9.61 9.50
CA GLU A 62 -10.93 -9.17 10.89
C GLU A 62 -11.06 -7.65 10.96
N ASP A 63 -11.55 -7.14 12.09
CA ASP A 63 -11.67 -5.70 12.31
C ASP A 63 -10.32 -5.01 12.17
N GLY A 64 -10.30 -3.92 11.39
CA GLY A 64 -9.11 -3.15 11.15
C GLY A 64 -8.27 -3.63 9.98
N TYR A 65 -8.49 -4.84 9.48
CA TYR A 65 -7.77 -5.37 8.32
C TYR A 65 -8.46 -4.97 7.02
N VAL A 66 -7.66 -4.54 6.04
CA VAL A 66 -8.21 -4.15 4.75
C VAL A 66 -8.64 -5.38 3.95
N PRO A 67 -9.87 -5.42 3.43
CA PRO A 67 -10.27 -6.49 2.51
C PRO A 67 -9.59 -6.29 1.15
N TYR A 68 -9.20 -7.39 0.50
CA TYR A 68 -8.49 -7.31 -0.77
C TYR A 68 -9.32 -6.65 -1.88
N THR A 69 -10.64 -6.74 -1.80
CA THR A 69 -11.54 -6.05 -2.75
C THR A 69 -11.46 -4.53 -2.67
N ASP A 70 -10.95 -3.99 -1.55
CA ASP A 70 -10.80 -2.55 -1.35
C ASP A 70 -9.38 -2.06 -1.59
N ILE A 71 -8.53 -2.89 -2.21
CA ILE A 71 -7.16 -2.53 -2.55
C ILE A 71 -7.07 -2.20 -4.04
N LEU A 72 -6.53 -1.02 -4.35
CA LEU A 72 -6.11 -0.66 -5.69
C LEU A 72 -4.58 -0.76 -5.75
N LEU A 73 -4.07 -1.74 -6.49
CA LEU A 73 -2.64 -1.99 -6.61
C LEU A 73 -2.08 -1.35 -7.87
N VAL A 74 -1.10 -0.48 -7.72
CA VAL A 74 -0.44 0.21 -8.82
C VAL A 74 1.01 -0.27 -8.88
N LYS A 75 1.36 -0.99 -9.93
CA LYS A 75 2.68 -1.58 -10.09
C LYS A 75 3.59 -0.71 -10.96
N ASN A 76 4.89 -0.88 -10.79
CA ASN A 76 5.90 -0.15 -11.56
C ASN A 76 5.84 -0.46 -13.06
N HIS A 77 5.36 -1.65 -13.44
CA HIS A 77 5.24 -2.06 -14.83
C HIS A 77 3.77 -2.29 -15.16
N GLY A 78 3.15 -1.30 -15.73
CA GLY A 78 1.76 -1.40 -16.09
C GLY A 78 1.35 -0.28 -17.03
N ASP A 79 0.07 -0.20 -17.31
CA ASP A 79 -0.51 0.89 -18.10
C ASP A 79 -0.71 2.10 -17.20
N TYR A 80 0.17 3.08 -17.29
CA TYR A 80 0.13 4.26 -16.44
C TYR A 80 -1.10 5.12 -16.69
N GLN A 81 -1.61 5.14 -17.92
CA GLN A 81 -2.85 5.86 -18.20
C GLN A 81 -4.04 5.23 -17.49
N ASP A 82 -4.12 3.91 -17.51
CA ASP A 82 -5.15 3.16 -16.79
C ASP A 82 -5.04 3.36 -15.28
N TYR A 83 -3.83 3.33 -14.73
CA TYR A 83 -3.60 3.59 -13.31
C TYR A 83 -4.02 5.00 -12.92
N ARG A 84 -3.70 5.98 -13.75
CA ARG A 84 -4.11 7.36 -13.51
C ARG A 84 -5.63 7.47 -13.41
N GLU A 85 -6.34 6.89 -14.36
CA GLU A 85 -7.80 6.90 -14.35
C GLU A 85 -8.38 6.22 -13.11
N LYS A 86 -7.84 5.07 -12.74
CA LYS A 86 -8.29 4.32 -11.57
C LYS A 86 -8.05 5.09 -10.28
N ILE A 87 -6.90 5.72 -10.13
CA ILE A 87 -6.57 6.50 -8.94
C ILE A 87 -7.48 7.72 -8.81
N PHE A 88 -7.70 8.44 -9.90
CA PHE A 88 -8.54 9.64 -9.86
C PHE A 88 -10.01 9.33 -9.63
N LYS A 89 -10.47 8.13 -9.97
CA LYS A 89 -11.85 7.70 -9.72
C LYS A 89 -12.03 6.98 -8.40
N ALA A 90 -10.96 6.56 -7.75
CA ALA A 90 -11.04 5.74 -6.54
C ALA A 90 -11.59 6.53 -5.35
N ALA A 91 -12.40 5.88 -4.55
CA ALA A 91 -12.87 6.39 -3.28
C ALA A 91 -13.01 5.25 -2.29
N ASN A 92 -12.59 5.47 -1.06
CA ASN A 92 -12.64 4.49 0.03
C ASN A 92 -11.85 3.22 -0.28
N LYS A 93 -10.67 3.41 -0.89
CA LYS A 93 -9.75 2.31 -1.22
C LYS A 93 -8.43 2.48 -0.47
N LEU A 94 -7.74 1.37 -0.26
CA LEU A 94 -6.32 1.41 0.07
C LEU A 94 -5.56 1.38 -1.26
N ILE A 95 -4.90 2.46 -1.59
CA ILE A 95 -4.10 2.56 -2.81
C ILE A 95 -2.67 2.19 -2.47
N ILE A 96 -2.20 1.08 -3.03
CA ILE A 96 -0.84 0.59 -2.83
C ILE A 96 -0.05 0.87 -4.11
N VAL A 97 1.04 1.62 -3.99
CA VAL A 97 1.82 2.05 -5.16
C VAL A 97 3.26 1.56 -5.02
N ASP A 98 3.69 0.75 -5.97
CA ASP A 98 5.07 0.29 -6.07
C ASP A 98 5.91 1.34 -6.80
N ASN A 99 7.08 1.70 -6.23
CA ASN A 99 7.96 2.73 -6.78
C ASN A 99 7.24 4.07 -7.04
N ALA A 100 6.57 4.58 -6.04
CA ALA A 100 5.81 5.83 -6.15
C ALA A 100 6.68 7.02 -6.59
N ASP A 101 7.95 7.03 -6.21
CA ASP A 101 8.91 8.06 -6.63
C ASP A 101 9.09 8.13 -8.15
N LEU A 102 8.89 7.01 -8.85
CA LEU A 102 8.94 6.96 -10.31
C LEU A 102 7.57 7.17 -10.97
N ILE A 103 6.53 6.62 -10.37
CA ILE A 103 5.18 6.58 -10.97
C ILE A 103 4.43 7.90 -10.80
N PHE A 104 4.45 8.47 -9.61
CA PHE A 104 3.62 9.64 -9.30
C PHE A 104 3.88 10.84 -10.21
N PRO A 105 5.14 11.19 -10.54
CA PRO A 105 5.36 12.29 -11.47
C PRO A 105 4.79 12.02 -12.87
N VAL A 106 4.82 10.77 -13.31
CA VAL A 106 4.33 10.39 -14.65
C VAL A 106 2.82 10.50 -14.74
N ILE A 107 2.10 10.08 -13.69
CA ILE A 107 0.63 10.07 -13.70
C ILE A 107 0.02 11.32 -13.08
N GLY A 108 0.84 12.26 -12.62
CA GLY A 108 0.34 13.52 -12.10
C GLY A 108 -0.28 13.45 -10.73
N VAL A 109 0.15 12.50 -9.89
CA VAL A 109 -0.28 12.42 -8.50
C VAL A 109 0.72 13.17 -7.64
N ASP A 110 0.27 14.22 -6.98
CA ASP A 110 1.09 15.05 -6.12
C ASP A 110 0.58 15.03 -4.67
N ALA A 111 1.26 15.76 -3.81
CA ALA A 111 0.91 15.82 -2.40
C ALA A 111 -0.49 16.39 -2.17
N GLU A 112 -0.89 17.37 -2.97
CA GLU A 112 -2.20 17.98 -2.86
C GLU A 112 -3.30 16.97 -3.22
N PHE A 113 -3.10 16.20 -4.28
CA PHE A 113 -4.05 15.15 -4.66
C PHE A 113 -4.20 14.13 -3.53
N ILE A 114 -3.08 13.65 -2.96
CA ILE A 114 -3.11 12.66 -1.87
C ILE A 114 -3.88 13.23 -0.68
N ARG A 115 -3.57 14.45 -0.29
CA ARG A 115 -4.21 15.09 0.86
C ARG A 115 -5.72 15.24 0.70
N ASN A 116 -6.18 15.53 -0.51
CA ASN A 116 -7.60 15.76 -0.79
C ASN A 116 -8.36 14.51 -1.21
N SER A 117 -7.66 13.39 -1.38
CA SER A 117 -8.27 12.13 -1.79
C SER A 117 -9.08 11.49 -0.65
N ASP A 118 -10.14 10.78 -1.00
CA ASP A 118 -10.93 10.00 -0.05
C ASP A 118 -10.44 8.56 0.05
N ASN A 119 -9.13 8.38 0.02
CA ASN A 119 -8.49 7.07 0.06
C ASN A 119 -7.42 7.03 1.16
N GLN A 120 -6.98 5.82 1.46
CA GLN A 120 -5.80 5.55 2.29
C GLN A 120 -4.68 5.10 1.36
N PHE A 121 -3.43 5.42 1.72
CA PHE A 121 -2.29 5.16 0.85
C PHE A 121 -1.21 4.38 1.58
N LEU A 122 -0.69 3.35 0.89
CA LEU A 122 0.54 2.66 1.28
C LEU A 122 1.45 2.71 0.06
N ILE A 123 2.52 3.47 0.14
CA ILE A 123 3.38 3.70 -1.01
C ILE A 123 4.79 3.23 -0.73
N PHE A 124 5.40 2.60 -1.72
CA PHE A 124 6.79 2.18 -1.68
C PHE A 124 7.64 3.20 -2.45
N SER A 125 8.63 3.75 -1.78
CA SER A 125 9.53 4.73 -2.37
C SER A 125 10.95 4.42 -1.94
N ARG A 126 11.90 4.49 -2.87
CA ARG A 126 13.31 4.26 -2.55
C ARG A 126 13.86 5.35 -1.65
N MET A 127 13.24 6.51 -1.65
CA MET A 127 13.60 7.63 -0.78
C MET A 127 12.47 7.83 0.23
N GLY A 128 12.80 7.99 1.48
CA GLY A 128 11.82 8.23 2.54
C GLY A 128 11.21 9.63 2.47
N ILE A 129 10.62 9.96 1.35
CA ILE A 129 10.08 11.28 1.08
C ILE A 129 8.70 11.43 1.71
N SER A 130 8.49 12.54 2.40
CA SER A 130 7.14 12.96 2.79
C SER A 130 6.45 13.58 1.58
N TYR A 131 5.27 13.09 1.27
CA TYR A 131 4.49 13.64 0.15
C TYR A 131 3.59 14.80 0.60
N GLY A 132 3.92 15.41 1.73
CA GLY A 132 3.19 16.58 2.19
C GLY A 132 1.77 16.32 2.68
N ALA A 133 1.29 15.09 2.55
CA ALA A 133 0.01 14.70 3.12
C ALA A 133 0.21 14.49 4.62
N SER A 134 -0.60 15.14 5.43
CA SER A 134 -0.50 15.02 6.88
C SER A 134 -1.82 14.46 7.40
N PRO A 135 -1.77 13.51 8.35
CA PRO A 135 -0.57 12.89 8.91
C PRO A 135 -0.03 11.75 8.04
N ASN A 136 1.28 11.53 8.09
CA ASN A 136 1.91 10.42 7.39
C ASN A 136 2.88 9.68 8.31
N ALA A 137 3.31 8.49 7.88
CA ALA A 137 4.29 7.68 8.59
C ALA A 137 5.30 7.13 7.58
N ILE A 138 6.54 6.97 8.02
CA ILE A 138 7.62 6.42 7.19
C ILE A 138 8.19 5.21 7.91
N GLY A 139 8.28 4.08 7.21
CA GLY A 139 8.81 2.86 7.76
C GLY A 139 9.59 2.05 6.73
N ALA A 140 10.19 0.98 7.21
CA ALA A 140 10.90 0.00 6.36
C ALA A 140 10.44 -1.40 6.73
N LEU A 141 10.41 -2.28 5.73
CA LEU A 141 10.08 -3.68 5.95
C LEU A 141 11.20 -4.37 6.73
N GLN A 142 10.82 -5.14 7.73
CA GLN A 142 11.74 -5.90 8.55
C GLN A 142 11.21 -7.32 8.75
N GLU A 143 12.04 -8.30 8.41
CA GLU A 143 11.70 -9.71 8.57
C GLU A 143 12.23 -10.23 9.89
N ARG A 144 11.37 -10.96 10.61
CA ARG A 144 11.75 -11.66 11.83
C ARG A 144 10.95 -12.96 11.90
N ASP A 145 11.63 -14.11 11.91
CA ASP A 145 11.00 -15.44 12.00
C ASP A 145 9.93 -15.66 10.93
N ASN A 146 10.25 -15.34 9.68
CA ASN A 146 9.35 -15.44 8.52
C ASN A 146 8.15 -14.51 8.57
N LYS A 147 8.10 -13.61 9.54
CA LYS A 147 7.07 -12.59 9.64
C LYS A 147 7.67 -11.24 9.26
N ILE A 148 7.02 -10.54 8.35
CA ILE A 148 7.50 -9.25 7.86
C ILE A 148 6.56 -8.16 8.34
N GLN A 149 7.12 -7.17 9.00
CA GLN A 149 6.41 -6.04 9.57
C GLN A 149 7.09 -4.73 9.18
N LEU A 150 6.44 -3.62 9.45
CA LEU A 150 7.06 -2.32 9.28
C LEU A 150 7.73 -1.88 10.58
N TYR A 151 8.99 -1.48 10.46
CA TYR A 151 9.70 -0.74 11.49
C TYR A 151 9.59 0.74 11.14
N PHE A 152 8.98 1.52 12.02
CA PHE A 152 8.71 2.93 11.74
C PHE A 152 9.84 3.81 12.24
N ILE A 153 10.25 4.74 11.38
CA ILE A 153 11.27 5.72 11.70
C ILE A 153 10.66 7.10 11.95
N TRP A 154 9.41 7.29 11.57
CA TRP A 154 8.73 8.56 11.79
C TRP A 154 7.21 8.39 11.69
N GLY A 155 6.47 9.20 12.44
CA GLY A 155 5.02 9.30 12.31
C GLY A 155 4.20 8.36 13.20
N THR A 156 4.84 7.59 14.11
CA THR A 156 4.14 6.63 14.97
C THR A 156 4.22 6.96 16.46
N LYS A 157 4.76 8.09 16.81
CA LYS A 157 4.85 8.46 18.23
C LYS A 157 3.46 8.60 18.83
N PRO A 158 3.27 8.07 20.04
CA PRO A 158 2.04 8.27 20.77
C PRO A 158 1.79 9.73 21.06
#